data_cf1bebf72a984e7925be2f85e3f3a610
#
_entry.id   cf1bebf72a984e7925be2f85e3f3a610
#
_cell.length_a   1.000
_cell.length_b   1.000
_cell.length_c   1.000
_cell.angle_alpha   90.00
_cell.angle_beta   90.00
_cell.angle_gamma   90.00
#
_symmetry.space_group_name_H-M   'P 1'
#
loop_
_entity.id
_entity.type
_entity.pdbx_description
1 polymer ?
#
loop_
_entity_poly.entity_id
_entity_poly.type
_entity_poly.pdbx_seq_one_letter_code
_entity_poly.pdbx_strand_id
1 'polypeptide(L)'
;MAVAANKRSVMTLFSGPTDIYSHQVRIVLAEKGVSFEIEHVEKDNPPQDLIDLNPNQSVPTLVDRELTLWESRIIMEYLDERFPHPPLMPVYPVARGESRLYMHRIEKDWYTLMNTIINGSASEADAARKQLREELLAIAPVFGQKPYFLSDEFSLVDCYLAPLLWRLPQ
;
A
#
# COMPACT_ATOMS: atom_id res chain seq x y z
N MET A 1 10.30 -11.59 31.67
CA MET A 1 8.85 -11.80 31.79
C MET A 1 8.27 -11.54 30.43
N ALA A 2 7.70 -12.57 29.79
CA ALA A 2 7.03 -12.38 28.51
C ALA A 2 5.80 -11.50 28.75
N VAL A 3 5.81 -10.32 28.17
CA VAL A 3 4.62 -9.50 28.09
C VAL A 3 3.60 -10.35 27.32
N ALA A 4 2.52 -10.73 27.97
CA ALA A 4 1.44 -11.42 27.34
C ALA A 4 1.05 -10.62 26.13
N ALA A 5 1.23 -11.19 24.93
CA ALA A 5 0.74 -10.60 23.70
C ALA A 5 -0.73 -10.28 23.94
N ASN A 6 -1.04 -9.02 24.04
CA ASN A 6 -2.39 -8.57 24.31
C ASN A 6 -3.21 -9.03 23.12
N LYS A 7 -4.01 -10.09 23.29
CA LYS A 7 -4.88 -10.62 22.23
C LYS A 7 -5.83 -9.51 21.84
N ARG A 8 -5.45 -8.77 20.81
CA ARG A 8 -6.32 -7.74 20.27
C ARG A 8 -7.54 -8.43 19.69
N SER A 9 -8.70 -8.13 20.23
CA SER A 9 -9.98 -8.67 19.76
C SER A 9 -10.37 -8.11 18.40
N VAL A 10 -9.79 -6.97 18.02
CA VAL A 10 -10.02 -6.27 16.76
C VAL A 10 -8.70 -6.16 16.02
N MET A 11 -8.75 -6.40 14.71
CA MET A 11 -7.61 -6.20 13.82
C MET A 11 -7.12 -4.76 13.89
N THR A 12 -5.82 -4.55 14.06
CA THR A 12 -5.22 -3.24 14.24
C THR A 12 -4.17 -2.98 13.18
N LEU A 13 -4.24 -1.81 12.56
CA LEU A 13 -3.23 -1.31 11.64
C LEU A 13 -2.44 -0.17 12.29
N PHE A 14 -1.15 -0.37 12.49
CA PHE A 14 -0.21 0.71 12.75
C PHE A 14 0.11 1.42 11.45
N SER A 15 -0.25 2.67 11.34
CA SER A 15 -0.28 3.43 10.09
C SER A 15 0.40 4.77 10.22
N GLY A 16 1.33 5.06 9.32
CA GLY A 16 1.80 6.44 9.15
C GLY A 16 0.70 7.30 8.54
N PRO A 17 0.49 8.54 9.03
CA PRO A 17 -0.61 9.39 8.58
C PRO A 17 -0.46 9.80 7.10
N THR A 18 0.76 10.01 6.64
CA THR A 18 1.08 10.43 5.27
C THR A 18 1.82 9.38 4.46
N ASP A 19 2.15 8.25 5.07
CA ASP A 19 2.91 7.18 4.44
C ASP A 19 2.11 6.52 3.29
N ILE A 20 2.76 6.44 2.13
CA ILE A 20 2.13 5.89 0.92
C ILE A 20 1.80 4.40 1.06
N TYR A 21 2.65 3.63 1.73
CA TYR A 21 2.47 2.20 1.94
C TYR A 21 1.33 1.90 2.93
N SER A 22 1.21 2.69 4.00
CA SER A 22 0.07 2.63 4.91
C SER A 22 -1.24 2.99 4.19
N HIS A 23 -1.19 3.94 3.25
CA HIS A 23 -2.35 4.34 2.45
C HIS A 23 -2.85 3.18 1.58
N GLN A 24 -1.96 2.40 0.96
CA GLN A 24 -2.33 1.19 0.21
C GLN A 24 -3.16 0.23 1.07
N VAL A 25 -2.69 -0.06 2.27
CA VAL A 25 -3.35 -1.00 3.19
C VAL A 25 -4.71 -0.47 3.65
N ARG A 26 -4.80 0.83 3.94
CA ARG A 26 -6.08 1.46 4.31
C ARG A 26 -7.12 1.32 3.20
N ILE A 27 -6.73 1.45 1.94
CA ILE A 27 -7.63 1.26 0.79
C ILE A 27 -8.13 -0.18 0.75
N VAL A 28 -7.25 -1.16 0.90
CA VAL A 28 -7.66 -2.58 0.92
C VAL A 28 -8.62 -2.87 2.07
N LEU A 29 -8.35 -2.38 3.27
CA LEU A 29 -9.25 -2.56 4.42
C LEU A 29 -10.62 -1.94 4.18
N ALA A 30 -10.67 -0.76 3.56
CA ALA A 30 -11.91 -0.09 3.20
C ALA A 30 -12.71 -0.90 2.16
N GLU A 31 -12.05 -1.40 1.12
CA GLU A 31 -12.70 -2.24 0.09
C GLU A 31 -13.23 -3.55 0.66
N LYS A 32 -12.52 -4.16 1.60
CA LYS A 32 -12.97 -5.38 2.28
C LYS A 32 -14.15 -5.16 3.21
N GLY A 33 -14.40 -3.93 3.64
CA GLY A 33 -15.50 -3.58 4.54
C GLY A 33 -15.43 -4.25 5.91
N VAL A 34 -14.22 -4.57 6.37
CA VAL A 34 -14.00 -5.27 7.65
C VAL A 34 -13.79 -4.26 8.78
N SER A 35 -14.11 -4.68 10.00
CA SER A 35 -13.84 -3.86 11.19
C SER A 35 -12.36 -3.91 11.55
N PHE A 36 -11.77 -2.75 11.74
CA PHE A 36 -10.38 -2.59 12.15
C PHE A 36 -10.18 -1.29 12.93
N GLU A 37 -9.08 -1.21 13.65
CA GLU A 37 -8.62 0.01 14.34
C GLU A 37 -7.35 0.51 13.68
N ILE A 38 -7.17 1.83 13.63
CA ILE A 38 -5.93 2.46 13.18
C ILE A 38 -5.24 3.07 14.38
N GLU A 39 -3.97 2.67 14.59
CA GLU A 39 -3.04 3.37 15.46
C GLU A 39 -2.11 4.23 14.61
N HIS A 40 -2.21 5.53 14.75
CA HIS A 40 -1.35 6.47 14.04
C HIS A 40 0.06 6.47 14.65
N VAL A 41 1.05 6.27 13.79
CA VAL A 41 2.45 6.22 14.18
C VAL A 41 3.17 7.44 13.64
N GLU A 42 3.71 8.25 14.55
CA GLU A 42 4.63 9.32 14.19
C GLU A 42 6.03 8.75 13.92
N LYS A 43 6.67 9.25 12.87
CA LYS A 43 7.94 8.71 12.38
C LYS A 43 9.03 8.62 13.44
N ASP A 44 9.10 9.62 14.31
CA ASP A 44 10.18 9.74 15.32
C ASP A 44 9.76 9.26 16.71
N ASN A 45 8.54 8.76 16.86
CA ASN A 45 8.01 8.31 18.14
C ASN A 45 7.10 7.08 18.00
N PRO A 46 7.65 5.93 17.62
CA PRO A 46 6.85 4.70 17.49
C PRO A 46 6.33 4.27 18.87
N PRO A 47 5.07 3.82 18.97
CA PRO A 47 4.52 3.31 20.22
C PRO A 47 5.24 2.03 20.66
N GLN A 48 5.29 1.77 21.96
CA GLN A 48 5.99 0.61 22.53
C GLN A 48 5.45 -0.71 21.97
N ASP A 49 4.14 -0.81 21.76
CA ASP A 49 3.51 -1.99 21.19
C ASP A 49 4.05 -2.30 19.78
N LEU A 50 4.28 -1.28 18.95
CA LEU A 50 4.87 -1.49 17.63
C LEU A 50 6.32 -1.98 17.72
N ILE A 51 7.09 -1.41 18.65
CA ILE A 51 8.49 -1.82 18.89
C ILE A 51 8.56 -3.30 19.30
N ASP A 52 7.65 -3.71 20.17
CA ASP A 52 7.60 -5.09 20.67
C ASP A 52 7.13 -6.10 19.62
N LEU A 53 6.24 -5.69 18.71
CA LEU A 53 5.62 -6.56 17.71
C LEU A 53 6.40 -6.65 16.40
N ASN A 54 7.04 -5.56 15.98
CA ASN A 54 7.79 -5.49 14.72
C ASN A 54 9.22 -5.05 14.97
N PRO A 55 10.22 -5.94 14.79
CA PRO A 55 11.63 -5.59 14.99
C PRO A 55 12.11 -4.42 14.11
N ASN A 56 11.50 -4.23 12.95
CA ASN A 56 11.83 -3.13 12.03
C ASN A 56 11.15 -1.81 12.41
N GLN A 57 10.17 -1.83 13.32
CA GLN A 57 9.40 -0.66 13.76
C GLN A 57 8.78 0.13 12.58
N SER A 58 8.54 -0.55 11.49
CA SER A 58 8.07 0.04 10.24
C SER A 58 6.55 0.12 10.18
N VAL A 59 6.05 1.06 9.39
CA VAL A 59 4.65 1.16 9.03
C VAL A 59 4.48 0.90 7.53
N PRO A 60 3.40 0.27 7.09
CA PRO A 60 2.32 -0.30 7.88
C PRO A 60 2.74 -1.59 8.62
N THR A 61 2.15 -1.81 9.78
CA THR A 61 2.20 -3.09 10.49
C THR A 61 0.78 -3.48 10.86
N LEU A 62 0.37 -4.68 10.47
CA LEU A 62 -0.95 -5.24 10.77
C LEU A 62 -0.86 -6.26 11.88
N VAL A 63 -1.76 -6.18 12.83
CA VAL A 63 -1.96 -7.19 13.88
C VAL A 63 -3.37 -7.77 13.75
N ASP A 64 -3.44 -9.06 13.49
CA ASP A 64 -4.69 -9.83 13.48
C ASP A 64 -4.55 -10.99 14.47
N ARG A 65 -5.13 -10.83 15.66
CA ARG A 65 -4.99 -11.77 16.80
C ARG A 65 -3.52 -11.96 17.19
N GLU A 66 -2.96 -13.13 16.93
CA GLU A 66 -1.55 -13.46 17.24
C GLU A 66 -0.61 -13.24 16.06
N LEU A 67 -1.17 -12.94 14.87
CA LEU A 67 -0.40 -12.71 13.67
C LEU A 67 0.02 -11.23 13.60
N THR A 68 1.30 -11.00 13.39
CA THR A 68 1.85 -9.68 13.07
C THR A 68 2.51 -9.73 11.71
N LEU A 69 2.12 -8.81 10.84
CA LEU A 69 2.67 -8.68 9.49
C LEU A 69 3.16 -7.26 9.25
N TRP A 70 4.25 -7.13 8.54
CA TRP A 70 4.74 -5.87 7.98
C TRP A 70 5.05 -6.04 6.49
N GLU A 71 5.40 -4.99 5.79
CA GLU A 71 5.45 -4.86 4.34
C GLU A 71 4.04 -4.80 3.72
N SER A 72 3.72 -3.66 3.12
CA SER A 72 2.36 -3.40 2.61
C SER A 72 1.86 -4.46 1.63
N ARG A 73 2.73 -4.96 0.76
CA ARG A 73 2.38 -6.00 -0.21
C ARG A 73 1.97 -7.30 0.46
N ILE A 74 2.70 -7.73 1.47
CA ILE A 74 2.38 -8.94 2.25
C ILE A 74 1.05 -8.76 2.95
N ILE A 75 0.84 -7.61 3.58
CA ILE A 75 -0.40 -7.29 4.29
C ILE A 75 -1.59 -7.29 3.34
N MET A 76 -1.46 -6.64 2.17
CA MET A 76 -2.56 -6.56 1.19
C MET A 76 -2.94 -7.94 0.64
N GLU A 77 -1.96 -8.78 0.30
CA GLU A 77 -2.24 -10.15 -0.16
C GLU A 77 -2.85 -11.00 0.95
N TYR A 78 -2.39 -10.87 2.19
CA TYR A 78 -3.01 -11.53 3.35
C TYR A 78 -4.48 -11.12 3.51
N LEU A 79 -4.77 -9.83 3.45
CA LEU A 79 -6.14 -9.32 3.59
C LEU A 79 -7.06 -9.83 2.47
N ASP A 80 -6.54 -9.93 1.24
CA ASP A 80 -7.31 -10.47 0.12
C ASP A 80 -7.63 -11.96 0.30
N GLU A 81 -6.69 -12.74 0.82
CA GLU A 81 -6.90 -14.16 1.12
C GLU A 81 -7.79 -14.38 2.35
N ARG A 82 -7.59 -13.57 3.40
CA ARG A 82 -8.35 -13.66 4.65
C ARG A 82 -9.82 -13.27 4.48
N PHE A 83 -10.07 -12.30 3.61
CA PHE A 83 -11.39 -11.77 3.27
C PHE A 83 -11.60 -11.87 1.76
N PRO A 84 -12.04 -13.02 1.24
CA PRO A 84 -12.04 -13.30 -0.19
C PRO A 84 -13.06 -12.48 -1.00
N HIS A 85 -13.96 -11.77 -0.35
CA HIS A 85 -14.98 -10.94 -1.02
C HIS A 85 -14.94 -9.48 -0.55
N PRO A 86 -14.97 -8.51 -1.51
CA PRO A 86 -14.74 -8.70 -2.94
C PRO A 86 -13.30 -9.15 -3.22
N PRO A 87 -13.07 -10.02 -4.23
CA PRO A 87 -11.70 -10.41 -4.60
C PRO A 87 -10.96 -9.23 -5.22
N LEU A 88 -9.69 -9.04 -4.83
CA LEU A 88 -8.82 -7.97 -5.34
C LEU A 88 -7.67 -8.52 -6.20
N MET A 89 -7.60 -9.83 -6.37
CA MET A 89 -6.69 -10.50 -7.29
C MET A 89 -7.46 -11.40 -8.25
N PRO A 90 -7.01 -11.51 -9.52
CA PRO A 90 -7.59 -12.45 -10.46
C PRO A 90 -7.46 -13.91 -9.98
N VAL A 91 -8.34 -14.76 -10.49
CA VAL A 91 -8.34 -16.20 -10.12
C VAL A 91 -7.23 -16.97 -10.83
N TYR A 92 -7.00 -16.67 -12.10
CA TYR A 92 -6.08 -17.45 -12.94
C TYR A 92 -4.61 -17.06 -12.72
N PRO A 93 -3.70 -18.04 -12.70
CA PRO A 93 -2.27 -17.80 -12.43
C PRO A 93 -1.61 -16.79 -13.39
N VAL A 94 -1.95 -16.82 -14.67
CA VAL A 94 -1.42 -15.88 -15.67
C VAL A 94 -1.77 -14.45 -15.29
N ALA A 95 -3.04 -14.16 -15.10
CA ALA A 95 -3.52 -12.83 -14.71
C ALA A 95 -2.99 -12.40 -13.32
N ARG A 96 -2.84 -13.33 -12.38
CA ARG A 96 -2.21 -13.07 -11.08
C ARG A 96 -0.74 -12.67 -11.24
N GLY A 97 -0.01 -13.39 -12.09
CA GLY A 97 1.38 -13.06 -12.41
C GLY A 97 1.52 -11.68 -13.04
N GLU A 98 0.68 -11.35 -14.01
CA GLU A 98 0.63 -10.02 -14.63
C GLU A 98 0.32 -8.92 -13.61
N SER A 99 -0.67 -9.12 -12.75
CA SER A 99 -1.02 -8.16 -11.70
C SER A 99 0.16 -7.91 -10.76
N ARG A 100 0.88 -8.96 -10.33
CA ARG A 100 2.09 -8.82 -9.50
C ARG A 100 3.20 -8.08 -10.22
N LEU A 101 3.36 -8.31 -11.52
CA LEU A 101 4.34 -7.58 -12.33
C LEU A 101 4.00 -6.10 -12.43
N TYR A 102 2.73 -5.73 -12.63
CA TYR A 102 2.30 -4.33 -12.65
C TYR A 102 2.54 -3.65 -11.30
N MET A 103 2.17 -4.29 -10.19
CA MET A 103 2.43 -3.76 -8.85
C MET A 103 3.93 -3.53 -8.62
N HIS A 104 4.77 -4.49 -9.00
CA HIS A 104 6.22 -4.37 -8.90
C HIS A 104 6.76 -3.19 -9.72
N ARG A 105 6.28 -3.02 -10.96
CA ARG A 105 6.71 -1.92 -11.83
C ARG A 105 6.28 -0.55 -11.31
N ILE A 106 5.04 -0.44 -10.83
CA ILE A 106 4.55 0.80 -10.21
C ILE A 106 5.45 1.19 -9.02
N GLU A 107 5.76 0.24 -8.17
CA GLU A 107 6.63 0.47 -7.01
C GLU A 107 8.06 0.83 -7.42
N LYS A 108 8.65 0.03 -8.29
CA LYS A 108 10.03 0.22 -8.73
C LYS A 108 10.23 1.52 -9.51
N ASP A 109 9.33 1.83 -10.41
CA ASP A 109 9.50 2.97 -11.32
C ASP A 109 8.90 4.24 -10.72
N TRP A 110 7.61 4.26 -10.43
CA TRP A 110 6.90 5.48 -10.05
C TRP A 110 7.03 5.85 -8.58
N TYR A 111 7.03 4.89 -7.67
CA TYR A 111 7.25 5.17 -6.25
C TYR A 111 8.66 5.67 -6.01
N THR A 112 9.65 5.17 -6.74
CA THR A 112 11.02 5.67 -6.70
C THR A 112 11.09 7.12 -7.16
N LEU A 113 10.42 7.48 -8.25
CA LEU A 113 10.32 8.86 -8.71
C LEU A 113 9.61 9.75 -7.69
N MET A 114 8.50 9.28 -7.11
CA MET A 114 7.79 10.02 -6.07
C MET A 114 8.66 10.26 -4.83
N ASN A 115 9.43 9.26 -4.41
CA ASN A 115 10.37 9.42 -3.31
C ASN A 115 11.46 10.46 -3.62
N THR A 116 11.97 10.47 -4.85
CA THR A 116 12.92 11.49 -5.30
C THR A 116 12.30 12.89 -5.32
N ILE A 117 11.04 13.02 -5.73
CA ILE A 117 10.31 14.29 -5.71
C ILE A 117 10.18 14.84 -4.29
N ILE A 118 9.94 13.96 -3.31
CA ILE A 118 9.71 14.36 -1.91
C ILE A 118 11.02 14.64 -1.18
N ASN A 119 12.04 13.82 -1.38
CA ASN A 119 13.24 13.78 -0.54
C ASN A 119 14.54 14.17 -1.26
N GLY A 120 14.53 14.29 -2.58
CA GLY A 120 15.69 14.66 -3.38
C GLY A 120 16.01 16.16 -3.33
N SER A 121 17.16 16.51 -3.90
CA SER A 121 17.48 17.92 -4.17
C SER A 121 16.50 18.54 -5.17
N ALA A 122 16.44 19.87 -5.23
CA ALA A 122 15.56 20.57 -6.16
C ALA A 122 15.75 20.11 -7.61
N SER A 123 16.99 19.95 -8.05
CA SER A 123 17.32 19.50 -9.40
C SER A 123 16.86 18.07 -9.67
N GLU A 124 17.08 17.15 -8.71
CA GLU A 124 16.64 15.76 -8.83
C GLU A 124 15.10 15.66 -8.82
N ALA A 125 14.45 16.41 -7.94
CA ALA A 125 12.99 16.48 -7.87
C ALA A 125 12.36 16.99 -9.17
N ASP A 126 12.94 18.02 -9.80
CA ASP A 126 12.45 18.55 -11.07
C ASP A 126 12.62 17.54 -12.22
N ALA A 127 13.75 16.85 -12.27
CA ALA A 127 13.97 15.79 -13.24
C ALA A 127 12.99 14.62 -13.05
N ALA A 128 12.76 14.22 -11.80
CA ALA A 128 11.83 13.17 -11.47
C ALA A 128 10.36 13.54 -11.78
N ARG A 129 9.95 14.80 -11.53
CA ARG A 129 8.61 15.29 -11.92
C ARG A 129 8.40 15.23 -13.43
N LYS A 130 9.41 15.65 -14.19
CA LYS A 130 9.35 15.59 -15.66
C LYS A 130 9.20 14.16 -16.13
N GLN A 131 10.03 13.24 -15.65
CA GLN A 131 9.99 11.84 -16.02
C GLN A 131 8.63 11.20 -15.63
N LEU A 132 8.17 11.38 -14.41
CA LEU A 132 6.89 10.84 -13.95
C LEU A 132 5.72 11.35 -14.80
N ARG A 133 5.73 12.64 -15.14
CA ARG A 133 4.72 13.25 -16.02
C ARG A 133 4.73 12.61 -17.40
N GLU A 134 5.90 12.44 -18.01
CA GLU A 134 6.03 11.81 -19.34
C GLU A 134 5.52 10.36 -19.33
N GLU A 135 5.87 9.60 -18.32
CA GLU A 135 5.43 8.21 -18.18
C GLU A 135 3.91 8.10 -17.94
N LEU A 136 3.34 8.95 -17.08
CA LEU A 136 1.89 8.97 -16.84
C LEU A 136 1.10 9.42 -18.07
N LEU A 137 1.60 10.40 -18.83
CA LEU A 137 0.98 10.82 -20.09
C LEU A 137 1.02 9.70 -21.14
N ALA A 138 2.09 8.93 -21.19
CA ALA A 138 2.21 7.79 -22.11
C ALA A 138 1.17 6.69 -21.83
N ILE A 139 0.81 6.48 -20.57
CA ILE A 139 -0.20 5.46 -20.20
C ILE A 139 -1.61 6.03 -20.04
N ALA A 140 -1.79 7.35 -20.09
CA ALA A 140 -3.10 7.99 -19.91
C ALA A 140 -4.22 7.37 -20.77
N PRO A 141 -3.99 6.98 -22.05
CA PRO A 141 -5.01 6.33 -22.85
C PRO A 141 -5.55 5.02 -22.28
N VAL A 142 -4.76 4.31 -21.47
CA VAL A 142 -5.17 3.06 -20.80
C VAL A 142 -6.35 3.28 -19.85
N PHE A 143 -6.38 4.43 -19.16
CA PHE A 143 -7.47 4.78 -18.24
C PHE A 143 -8.79 5.10 -18.94
N GLY A 144 -8.76 5.39 -20.23
CA GLY A 144 -9.96 5.57 -21.05
C GLY A 144 -10.58 4.28 -21.59
N GLN A 145 -9.88 3.15 -21.46
CA GLN A 145 -10.32 1.88 -22.04
C GLN A 145 -11.09 1.02 -21.05
N LYS A 146 -10.79 1.13 -19.77
CA LYS A 146 -11.35 0.32 -18.68
C LYS A 146 -11.67 1.20 -17.49
N PRO A 147 -12.68 0.83 -16.66
CA PRO A 147 -13.02 1.60 -15.44
C PRO A 147 -11.89 1.65 -14.42
N TYR A 148 -11.04 0.62 -14.39
CA TYR A 148 -9.88 0.51 -13.51
C TYR A 148 -8.61 0.23 -14.31
N PHE A 149 -7.46 0.18 -13.66
CA PHE A 149 -6.20 -0.01 -14.36
C PHE A 149 -6.14 -1.38 -15.04
N LEU A 150 -6.24 -1.38 -16.37
CA LEU A 150 -6.24 -2.57 -17.25
C LEU A 150 -7.30 -3.63 -16.88
N SER A 151 -8.36 -3.24 -16.17
CA SER A 151 -9.36 -4.17 -15.64
C SER A 151 -10.76 -3.56 -15.63
N ASP A 152 -11.76 -4.41 -15.74
CA ASP A 152 -13.17 -4.05 -15.53
C ASP A 152 -13.53 -4.05 -14.02
N GLU A 153 -12.67 -4.61 -13.19
CA GLU A 153 -12.86 -4.72 -11.74
C GLU A 153 -11.72 -4.06 -10.97
N PHE A 154 -12.07 -3.45 -9.84
CA PHE A 154 -11.09 -2.89 -8.90
C PHE A 154 -10.18 -4.00 -8.35
N SER A 155 -8.88 -3.75 -8.30
CA SER A 155 -7.88 -4.75 -7.90
C SER A 155 -6.78 -4.19 -7.00
N LEU A 156 -5.90 -5.07 -6.51
CA LEU A 156 -4.70 -4.65 -5.77
C LEU A 156 -3.80 -3.71 -6.59
N VAL A 157 -3.80 -3.83 -7.92
CA VAL A 157 -3.04 -2.90 -8.78
C VAL A 157 -3.54 -1.47 -8.60
N ASP A 158 -4.85 -1.27 -8.51
CA ASP A 158 -5.45 0.05 -8.23
C ASP A 158 -5.08 0.55 -6.84
N CYS A 159 -4.97 -0.35 -5.86
CA CYS A 159 -4.51 -0.02 -4.50
C CYS A 159 -3.05 0.48 -4.46
N TYR A 160 -2.22 0.06 -5.40
CA TYR A 160 -0.87 0.61 -5.60
C TYR A 160 -0.90 1.96 -6.30
N LEU A 161 -1.74 2.10 -7.30
CA LEU A 161 -1.80 3.29 -8.14
C LEU A 161 -2.47 4.48 -7.46
N ALA A 162 -3.59 4.25 -6.79
CA ALA A 162 -4.41 5.31 -6.20
C ALA A 162 -3.65 6.21 -5.20
N PRO A 163 -2.82 5.69 -4.27
CA PRO A 163 -2.05 6.52 -3.36
C PRO A 163 -1.04 7.43 -4.06
N LEU A 164 -0.48 6.99 -5.18
CA LEU A 164 0.42 7.79 -5.99
C LEU A 164 -0.33 8.92 -6.69
N LEU A 165 -1.42 8.58 -7.40
CA LEU A 165 -2.23 9.58 -8.11
C LEU A 165 -2.82 10.64 -7.17
N TRP A 166 -3.22 10.22 -5.96
CA TRP A 166 -3.73 11.14 -4.93
C TRP A 166 -2.71 12.19 -4.51
N ARG A 167 -1.41 11.88 -4.58
CA ARG A 167 -0.32 12.80 -4.19
C ARG A 167 0.13 13.74 -5.30
N LEU A 168 -0.23 13.49 -6.55
CA LEU A 168 0.23 14.31 -7.68
C LEU A 168 -0.17 15.80 -7.60
N PRO A 169 -1.37 16.16 -7.10
CA PRO A 169 -1.77 17.57 -7.00
C PRO A 169 -1.11 18.32 -5.84
N GLN A 170 -0.42 17.64 -4.95
CA GLN A 170 0.25 18.21 -3.77
C GLN A 170 1.70 18.55 -4.06
#